data_c6d5a4b327e6ee096a1ac0e651bf4ad1
#
_entry.id   c6d5a4b327e6ee096a1ac0e651bf4ad1
#
_cell.length_a   1.000
_cell.length_b   1.000
_cell.length_c   1.000
_cell.angle_alpha   90.00
_cell.angle_beta   90.00
_cell.angle_gamma   90.00
#
_symmetry.space_group_name_H-M   'P 1'
#
loop_
_entity.id
_entity.type
_entity.pdbx_description
1 polymer ?
#
loop_
_entity_poly.entity_id
_entity_poly.type
_entity_poly.pdbx_seq_one_letter_code
_entity_poly.pdbx_strand_id
1 'polypeptide(L)'
;ALVCFGGYLEWVNKTNFKPLASEMGLVDEEQRIGGTIDCVGKIGDDLVVVDWKSSRYLYKEHKIQVAKYINMLERAKEGRHFAYGMVLRFDKEEIKFHQHKIDRKKIEAGVKIFDAILALHNLKNQI
;
A
#
# COMPACT_ATOMS: atom_id res chain seq x y z
N ALA A 1 3.74 -18.49 7.05
CA ALA A 1 4.71 -17.85 6.14
C ALA A 1 4.74 -18.56 4.78
N LEU A 2 4.93 -19.88 4.76
CA LEU A 2 4.97 -20.63 3.50
C LEU A 2 3.66 -20.57 2.71
N VAL A 3 2.54 -20.60 3.41
CA VAL A 3 1.21 -20.54 2.76
C VAL A 3 0.98 -19.16 2.14
N CYS A 4 1.36 -18.10 2.85
CA CYS A 4 1.27 -16.73 2.33
C CYS A 4 2.19 -16.55 1.12
N PHE A 5 3.40 -17.12 1.17
CA PHE A 5 4.35 -17.05 0.06
C PHE A 5 3.82 -17.79 -1.18
N GLY A 6 3.23 -18.97 -0.99
CA GLY A 6 2.62 -19.71 -2.08
C GLY A 6 1.49 -18.95 -2.77
N GLY A 7 0.64 -18.29 -1.98
CA GLY A 7 -0.42 -17.43 -2.50
C GLY A 7 0.11 -16.23 -3.28
N TYR A 8 1.19 -15.62 -2.79
CA TYR A 8 1.87 -14.53 -3.50
C TYR A 8 2.41 -15.00 -4.85
N LEU A 9 3.08 -16.15 -4.90
CA LEU A 9 3.59 -16.71 -6.15
C LEU A 9 2.47 -17.00 -7.15
N GLU A 10 1.36 -17.54 -6.68
CA GLU A 10 0.18 -17.78 -7.52
C GLU A 10 -0.34 -16.48 -8.12
N TRP A 11 -0.44 -15.43 -7.30
CA TRP A 11 -0.87 -14.11 -7.74
C TRP A 11 0.11 -13.53 -8.78
N VAL A 12 1.42 -13.64 -8.54
CA VAL A 12 2.45 -13.17 -9.49
C VAL A 12 2.31 -13.89 -10.83
N ASN A 13 2.13 -15.20 -10.82
CA ASN A 13 1.96 -15.97 -12.04
C ASN A 13 0.68 -15.60 -12.80
N LYS A 14 -0.39 -15.33 -12.08
CA LYS A 14 -1.68 -14.95 -12.66
C LYS A 14 -1.66 -13.56 -13.29
N THR A 15 -0.98 -12.61 -12.66
CA THR A 15 -0.97 -11.21 -13.07
C THR A 15 0.25 -10.81 -13.92
N ASN A 16 1.27 -11.67 -13.98
CA ASN A 16 2.59 -11.36 -14.56
C ASN A 16 3.25 -10.15 -13.87
N PHE A 17 3.00 -9.99 -12.58
CA PHE A 17 3.63 -8.93 -11.80
C PHE A 17 5.14 -9.07 -11.82
N LYS A 18 5.83 -7.97 -12.15
CA LYS A 18 7.29 -7.90 -12.18
C LYS A 18 7.78 -6.98 -11.07
N PRO A 19 8.32 -7.53 -9.97
CA PRO A 19 8.83 -6.70 -8.88
C PRO A 19 10.03 -5.89 -9.31
N LEU A 20 10.06 -4.61 -8.92
CA LEU A 20 11.16 -3.68 -9.17
C LEU A 20 11.95 -3.37 -7.89
N ALA A 21 11.26 -3.29 -6.76
CA ALA A 21 11.87 -3.01 -5.47
C ALA A 21 11.00 -3.59 -4.36
N SER A 22 11.64 -4.01 -3.27
CA SER A 22 10.94 -4.54 -2.10
C SER A 22 11.46 -3.89 -0.83
N GLU A 23 10.62 -3.90 0.21
CA GLU A 23 10.93 -3.36 1.54
C GLU A 23 11.50 -1.94 1.48
N MET A 24 10.78 -1.05 0.77
CA MET A 24 11.19 0.34 0.61
C MET A 24 10.81 1.16 1.83
N GLY A 25 11.80 1.73 2.51
CA GLY A 25 11.57 2.68 3.58
C GLY A 25 11.12 4.03 3.04
N LEU A 26 10.16 4.63 3.71
CA LEU A 26 9.62 5.94 3.38
C LEU A 26 9.74 6.87 4.57
N VAL A 27 10.20 8.10 4.34
CA VAL A 27 10.25 9.13 5.36
C VAL A 27 9.77 10.45 4.76
N ASP A 28 8.85 11.11 5.43
CA ASP A 28 8.47 12.48 5.17
C ASP A 28 8.85 13.31 6.39
N GLU A 29 9.96 14.02 6.31
CA GLU A 29 10.49 14.79 7.44
C GLU A 29 9.60 15.98 7.77
N GLU A 30 8.95 16.57 6.79
CA GLU A 30 8.06 17.71 6.98
C GLU A 30 6.84 17.31 7.81
N GLN A 31 6.20 16.20 7.47
CA GLN A 31 5.03 15.69 8.20
C GLN A 31 5.41 14.78 9.37
N ARG A 32 6.68 14.40 9.50
CA ARG A 32 7.21 13.50 10.52
C ARG A 32 6.52 12.15 10.53
N ILE A 33 6.36 11.59 9.35
CA ILE A 33 5.80 10.26 9.16
C ILE A 33 6.77 9.37 8.42
N GLY A 34 6.69 8.09 8.68
CA GLY A 34 7.51 7.09 8.04
C GLY A 34 6.80 5.76 7.95
N GLY A 35 7.32 4.89 7.12
CA GLY A 35 6.78 3.55 6.97
C GLY A 35 7.59 2.74 5.97
N THR A 36 7.10 1.54 5.69
CA THR A 36 7.74 0.63 4.75
C THR A 36 6.69 0.10 3.78
N ILE A 37 7.02 0.11 2.51
CA ILE A 37 6.21 -0.52 1.46
C ILE A 37 6.80 -1.88 1.13
N ASP A 38 5.95 -2.91 1.05
CA ASP A 38 6.41 -4.27 0.81
C ASP A 38 7.01 -4.45 -0.56
N CYS A 39 6.36 -3.94 -1.61
CA CYS A 39 6.85 -4.12 -2.97
C CYS A 39 6.31 -3.06 -3.92
N VAL A 40 7.14 -2.72 -4.90
CA VAL A 40 6.76 -1.90 -6.04
C VAL A 40 7.13 -2.68 -7.30
N GLY A 41 6.25 -2.69 -8.28
CA GLY A 41 6.53 -3.39 -9.53
C GLY A 41 5.59 -2.99 -10.64
N LYS A 42 5.60 -3.77 -11.71
CA LYS A 42 4.78 -3.54 -12.90
C LYS A 42 3.85 -4.70 -13.18
N ILE A 43 2.63 -4.37 -13.58
CA ILE A 43 1.70 -5.30 -14.21
C ILE A 43 1.42 -4.71 -15.59
N GLY A 44 1.98 -5.35 -16.64
CA GLY A 44 2.01 -4.75 -17.96
C GLY A 44 2.81 -3.44 -17.95
N ASP A 45 2.20 -2.36 -18.39
CA ASP A 45 2.82 -1.03 -18.37
C ASP A 45 2.50 -0.24 -17.10
N ASP A 46 1.65 -0.78 -16.23
CA ASP A 46 1.20 -0.11 -15.02
C ASP A 46 2.21 -0.27 -13.88
N LEU A 47 2.63 0.85 -13.31
CA LEU A 47 3.43 0.86 -12.09
C LEU A 47 2.48 0.72 -10.90
N VAL A 48 2.75 -0.26 -10.05
CA VAL A 48 1.84 -0.66 -8.97
C VAL A 48 2.59 -0.80 -7.65
N VAL A 49 1.96 -0.33 -6.57
CA VAL A 49 2.42 -0.62 -5.21
C VAL A 49 1.65 -1.82 -4.70
N VAL A 50 2.36 -2.80 -4.15
CA VAL A 50 1.77 -4.00 -3.57
C VAL A 50 2.12 -4.07 -2.10
N ASP A 51 1.10 -4.24 -1.28
CA ASP A 51 1.25 -4.44 0.15
C ASP A 51 0.49 -5.71 0.53
N TRP A 52 1.07 -6.58 1.34
CA TRP A 52 0.36 -7.78 1.76
C TRP A 52 0.09 -7.77 3.26
N LYS A 53 -1.08 -8.30 3.59
CA LYS A 53 -1.56 -8.39 4.96
C LYS A 53 -1.96 -9.82 5.29
N SER A 54 -1.55 -10.27 6.46
CA SER A 54 -1.93 -11.57 6.99
C SER A 54 -2.99 -11.37 8.07
N SER A 55 -4.21 -11.10 7.63
CA SER A 55 -5.31 -10.83 8.53
C SER A 55 -6.63 -11.36 7.95
N ARG A 56 -7.59 -11.63 8.83
CA ARG A 56 -8.92 -12.12 8.45
C ARG A 56 -9.75 -11.05 7.74
N TYR A 57 -9.53 -9.79 8.10
CA TYR A 57 -10.27 -8.66 7.56
C TYR A 57 -9.34 -7.61 7.02
N LEU A 58 -9.80 -6.89 5.99
CA LEU A 58 -9.13 -5.69 5.53
C LEU A 58 -9.87 -4.47 6.09
N TYR A 59 -9.17 -3.71 6.91
CA TYR A 59 -9.70 -2.48 7.48
C TYR A 59 -9.42 -1.30 6.57
N LYS A 60 -10.29 -0.28 6.63
CA LYS A 60 -10.11 0.95 5.84
C LYS A 60 -8.77 1.63 6.14
N GLU A 61 -8.30 1.52 7.38
CA GLU A 61 -7.02 2.07 7.83
C GLU A 61 -5.84 1.53 7.00
N HIS A 62 -5.88 0.26 6.60
CA HIS A 62 -4.85 -0.33 5.74
C HIS A 62 -4.82 0.34 4.37
N LYS A 63 -5.99 0.59 3.78
CA LYS A 63 -6.10 1.26 2.48
C LYS A 63 -5.65 2.71 2.55
N ILE A 64 -6.02 3.41 3.61
CA ILE A 64 -5.62 4.80 3.86
C ILE A 64 -4.11 4.89 3.98
N GLN A 65 -3.49 3.98 4.72
CA GLN A 65 -2.05 3.93 4.90
C GLN A 65 -1.32 3.69 3.57
N VAL A 66 -1.78 2.72 2.79
CA VAL A 66 -1.18 2.42 1.48
C VAL A 66 -1.33 3.61 0.54
N ALA A 67 -2.49 4.26 0.53
CA ALA A 67 -2.72 5.46 -0.27
C ALA A 67 -1.72 6.57 0.07
N LYS A 68 -1.50 6.82 1.36
CA LYS A 68 -0.53 7.81 1.82
C LYS A 68 0.90 7.44 1.42
N TYR A 69 1.27 6.17 1.53
CA TYR A 69 2.60 5.71 1.14
C TYR A 69 2.84 5.88 -0.37
N ILE A 70 1.82 5.62 -1.20
CA ILE A 70 1.89 5.87 -2.64
C ILE A 70 2.16 7.35 -2.90
N ASN A 71 1.44 8.24 -2.24
CA ASN A 71 1.63 9.68 -2.35
C ASN A 71 3.05 10.09 -1.96
N MET A 72 3.58 9.54 -0.87
CA MET A 72 4.94 9.81 -0.42
C MET A 72 5.98 9.36 -1.46
N LEU A 73 5.78 8.19 -2.07
CA LEU A 73 6.66 7.69 -3.13
C LEU A 73 6.63 8.61 -4.35
N GLU A 74 5.45 9.06 -4.76
CA GLU A 74 5.29 9.95 -5.91
C GLU A 74 5.95 11.31 -5.66
N ARG A 75 5.86 11.82 -4.44
CA ARG A 75 6.50 13.08 -4.04
C ARG A 75 8.00 12.97 -3.91
N ALA A 76 8.50 11.82 -3.48
CA ALA A 76 9.94 11.59 -3.28
C ALA A 76 10.73 11.56 -4.59
N LYS A 77 10.09 11.17 -5.68
CA LYS A 77 10.72 11.08 -7.00
C LYS A 77 9.82 11.66 -8.06
N GLU A 78 10.23 12.80 -8.60
CA GLU A 78 9.49 13.51 -9.64
C GLU A 78 9.23 12.62 -10.86
N GLY A 79 8.03 12.70 -11.40
CA GLY A 79 7.60 11.93 -12.56
C GLY A 79 7.14 10.51 -12.26
N ARG A 80 7.28 10.04 -11.02
CA ARG A 80 6.77 8.73 -10.63
C ARG A 80 5.26 8.82 -10.43
N HIS A 81 4.53 7.94 -11.10
CA HIS A 81 3.07 7.89 -11.00
C HIS A 81 2.63 6.44 -10.96
N PHE A 82 1.90 6.06 -9.92
CA PHE A 82 1.38 4.72 -9.76
C PHE A 82 -0.03 4.63 -10.32
N ALA A 83 -0.28 3.64 -11.16
CA ALA A 83 -1.61 3.42 -11.73
C ALA A 83 -2.62 3.06 -10.64
N TYR A 84 -2.20 2.23 -9.68
CA TYR A 84 -3.02 1.83 -8.54
C TYR A 84 -2.17 1.16 -7.47
N GLY A 85 -2.77 0.97 -6.30
CA GLY A 85 -2.23 0.12 -5.25
C GLY A 85 -2.98 -1.20 -5.18
N MET A 86 -2.33 -2.22 -4.66
CA MET A 86 -2.92 -3.54 -4.48
C MET A 86 -2.60 -4.03 -3.08
N VAL A 87 -3.62 -4.31 -2.29
CA VAL A 87 -3.45 -5.00 -1.02
C VAL A 87 -3.78 -6.47 -1.23
N LEU A 88 -2.82 -7.32 -0.99
CA LEU A 88 -3.00 -8.77 -1.00
C LEU A 88 -3.20 -9.23 0.44
N ARG A 89 -4.40 -9.69 0.73
CA ARG A 89 -4.75 -10.17 2.06
C ARG A 89 -4.83 -11.68 2.05
N PHE A 90 -4.08 -12.32 2.93
CA PHE A 90 -4.15 -13.75 3.11
C PHE A 90 -4.92 -14.06 4.41
N ASP A 91 -6.02 -14.80 4.26
CA ASP A 91 -6.82 -15.27 5.39
C ASP A 91 -6.35 -16.68 5.75
N LYS A 92 -5.73 -16.81 6.91
CA LYS A 92 -5.17 -18.07 7.38
C LYS A 92 -6.24 -19.11 7.72
N GLU A 93 -7.43 -18.67 8.13
CA GLU A 93 -8.52 -19.57 8.49
C GLU A 93 -9.18 -20.16 7.25
N GLU A 94 -9.44 -19.32 6.26
CA GLU A 94 -10.04 -19.76 5.00
C GLU A 94 -9.01 -20.31 4.01
N ILE A 95 -7.72 -20.06 4.25
CA ILE A 95 -6.62 -20.42 3.35
C ILE A 95 -6.87 -19.83 1.96
N LYS A 96 -7.26 -18.57 1.92
CA LYS A 96 -7.56 -17.84 0.69
C LYS A 96 -6.79 -16.55 0.58
N PHE A 97 -6.51 -16.19 -0.66
CA PHE A 97 -5.91 -14.91 -1.02
C PHE A 97 -6.98 -13.99 -1.57
N HIS A 98 -7.01 -12.76 -1.07
CA HIS A 98 -7.94 -11.74 -1.52
C HIS A 98 -7.18 -10.55 -2.09
N GLN A 99 -7.65 -10.05 -3.23
CA GLN A 99 -7.09 -8.87 -3.87
C GLN A 99 -7.99 -7.66 -3.60
N HIS A 100 -7.37 -6.57 -3.15
CA HIS A 100 -8.07 -5.31 -2.91
C HIS A 100 -7.36 -4.21 -3.68
N LYS A 101 -7.93 -3.82 -4.82
CA LYS A 101 -7.37 -2.75 -5.65
C LYS A 101 -7.73 -1.40 -5.07
N ILE A 102 -6.72 -0.52 -5.00
CA ILE A 102 -6.89 0.88 -4.59
C ILE A 102 -6.62 1.72 -5.84
N ASP A 103 -7.68 2.11 -6.54
CA ASP A 103 -7.57 2.93 -7.75
C ASP A 103 -7.17 4.37 -7.41
N ARG A 104 -6.91 5.19 -8.44
CA ARG A 104 -6.48 6.58 -8.24
C ARG A 104 -7.45 7.40 -7.41
N LYS A 105 -8.74 7.20 -7.61
CA LYS A 105 -9.78 7.91 -6.85
C LYS A 105 -9.71 7.55 -5.35
N LYS A 106 -9.52 6.28 -5.06
CA LYS A 106 -9.36 5.80 -3.68
C LYS A 106 -8.05 6.26 -3.08
N ILE A 107 -6.96 6.30 -3.86
CA ILE A 107 -5.68 6.83 -3.40
C ILE A 107 -5.84 8.30 -2.98
N GLU A 108 -6.45 9.12 -3.83
CA GLU A 108 -6.67 10.53 -3.54
C GLU A 108 -7.53 10.76 -2.29
N ALA A 109 -8.61 10.00 -2.16
CA ALA A 109 -9.46 10.05 -0.98
C ALA A 109 -8.70 9.61 0.28
N GLY A 110 -7.93 8.54 0.18
CA GLY A 110 -7.14 8.00 1.30
C GLY A 110 -6.10 8.99 1.80
N VAL A 111 -5.43 9.70 0.90
CA VAL A 111 -4.45 10.74 1.26
C VAL A 111 -5.14 11.86 2.03
N LYS A 112 -6.29 12.32 1.57
CA LYS A 112 -7.05 13.37 2.27
C LYS A 112 -7.47 12.94 3.67
N ILE A 113 -7.93 11.70 3.81
CA ILE A 113 -8.32 11.15 5.10
C ILE A 113 -7.10 11.06 6.03
N PHE A 114 -5.99 10.54 5.53
CA PHE A 114 -4.76 10.45 6.32
C PHE A 114 -4.32 11.82 6.83
N ASP A 115 -4.30 12.82 5.95
CA ASP A 115 -3.87 14.17 6.30
C ASP A 115 -4.82 14.82 7.32
N ALA A 116 -6.11 14.54 7.23
CA ALA A 116 -7.10 15.01 8.21
C ALA A 116 -6.88 14.36 9.59
N ILE A 117 -6.62 13.05 9.62
CA ILE A 117 -6.32 12.32 10.85
C ILE A 117 -5.03 12.85 11.48
N LEU A 118 -3.99 13.08 10.68
CA LEU A 118 -2.72 13.62 11.16
C LEU A 118 -2.90 15.02 11.73
N ALA A 119 -3.67 15.88 11.06
CA ALA A 119 -3.97 17.23 11.55
C ALA A 119 -4.69 17.18 12.91
N LEU A 120 -5.68 16.28 13.04
CA LEU A 120 -6.40 16.09 14.29
C LEU A 120 -5.46 15.62 15.41
N HIS A 121 -4.61 14.66 15.11
CA HIS A 121 -3.61 14.15 16.06
C HIS A 121 -2.68 15.26 16.55
N ASN A 122 -2.16 16.07 15.64
CA ASN A 122 -1.26 17.17 15.98
C ASN A 122 -1.95 18.24 16.82
N LEU A 123 -3.21 18.54 16.53
CA LEU A 123 -4.01 19.49 17.31
C LEU A 123 -4.27 18.98 18.73
N LYS A 124 -4.57 17.71 18.89
CA LYS A 124 -4.76 17.09 20.21
C LYS A 124 -3.52 17.18 21.07
N ASN A 125 -2.34 17.05 20.47
CA ASN A 125 -1.07 17.14 21.21
C ASN A 125 -0.74 18.55 21.69
N GLN A 126 -1.48 19.58 21.24
CA GLN A 126 -1.31 20.96 21.69
C GLN A 126 -2.11 21.26 22.95
N ILE A 127 -2.98 20.37 23.36
CA ILE A 127 -3.78 20.48 24.59
C ILE A 127 -3.11 19.67 25.68
#